data_aaaf8fbf5dcb7efddebdc0ee04b0b1ed
#
_entry.id   aaaf8fbf5dcb7efddebdc0ee04b0b1ed
#
_cell.length_a   1.000
_cell.length_b   1.000
_cell.length_c   1.000
_cell.angle_alpha   90.00
_cell.angle_beta   90.00
_cell.angle_gamma   90.00
#
_symmetry.space_group_name_H-M   'P 1'
#
loop_
_entity.id
_entity.type
_entity.pdbx_description
1 polymer ?
#
loop_
_entity_poly.entity_id
_entity_poly.type
_entity_poly.pdbx_seq_one_letter_code
_entity_poly.pdbx_strand_id
1 'polypeptide(L)'
;MTIARKKLNNRIVMAPLPSGYATLDGFVDEALFNHYLQYAQGGVGLIITEPVRVVPPQEEQTRTHIGLYSDAFIPRLRRMVDLVHEQETRICILLDAPSPLAEGNEGELRTLAEHFLLAAWRALAAGFDGVVLSTADGGVFQTLVSPLRNHRYDAYGRTIEGRLHLPLMVIEGMRQWFGGRMMIGFRLIADEFAVGGITLQDARAIAVRAVRAGATLLDVTAETTPDAPVARFPGWCIPLAHGIKRFLPDVPVIGSGFLGEPYLADSVVRDGSVDLVMLEHTLLNNPGWPQLARAFLMPDTIG
;
A
#
# COMPACT_ATOMS: atom_id res chain seq x y z
N MET A 1 -17.40 -3.15 6.00
CA MET A 1 -16.73 -1.88 6.32
C MET A 1 -16.75 -0.95 5.11
N THR A 2 -16.77 0.37 5.32
CA THR A 2 -16.77 1.34 4.20
C THR A 2 -15.61 2.33 4.38
N ILE A 3 -14.80 2.54 3.34
CA ILE A 3 -13.68 3.48 3.30
C ILE A 3 -13.87 4.36 2.07
N ALA A 4 -13.82 5.70 2.20
CA ALA A 4 -14.03 6.64 1.10
C ALA A 4 -15.23 6.25 0.19
N ARG A 5 -16.36 5.90 0.78
CA ARG A 5 -17.60 5.45 0.11
C ARG A 5 -17.51 4.10 -0.62
N LYS A 6 -16.40 3.37 -0.49
CA LYS A 6 -16.20 2.04 -1.07
C LYS A 6 -16.46 0.98 0.00
N LYS A 7 -17.45 0.11 -0.25
CA LYS A 7 -17.77 -1.00 0.66
C LYS A 7 -16.80 -2.15 0.42
N LEU A 8 -16.19 -2.66 1.50
CA LEU A 8 -15.40 -3.88 1.52
C LEU A 8 -16.26 -5.03 2.06
N ASN A 9 -16.20 -6.19 1.41
CA ASN A 9 -17.00 -7.36 1.79
C ASN A 9 -16.46 -8.06 3.05
N ASN A 10 -15.16 -7.96 3.29
CA ASN A 10 -14.51 -8.44 4.51
C ASN A 10 -13.30 -7.56 4.88
N ARG A 11 -12.50 -7.99 5.85
CA ARG A 11 -11.36 -7.26 6.41
C ARG A 11 -10.00 -7.78 5.93
N ILE A 12 -9.98 -8.65 4.90
CA ILE A 12 -8.76 -9.30 4.42
C ILE A 12 -8.18 -8.49 3.26
N VAL A 13 -6.90 -8.14 3.35
CA VAL A 13 -6.15 -7.36 2.37
C VAL A 13 -5.03 -8.22 1.78
N MET A 14 -4.93 -8.26 0.46
CA MET A 14 -3.77 -8.81 -0.24
C MET A 14 -2.63 -7.80 -0.24
N ALA A 15 -1.43 -8.26 0.17
CA ALA A 15 -0.22 -7.45 0.21
C ALA A 15 0.32 -7.12 -1.20
N PRO A 16 1.02 -5.97 -1.35
CA PRO A 16 1.57 -5.49 -2.62
C PRO A 16 2.88 -6.20 -3.00
N LEU A 17 2.84 -7.52 -3.17
CA LEU A 17 4.04 -8.30 -3.51
C LEU A 17 4.31 -8.29 -5.00
N PRO A 18 5.56 -8.04 -5.45
CA PRO A 18 5.95 -8.13 -6.85
C PRO A 18 5.67 -9.53 -7.42
N SER A 19 4.91 -9.58 -8.51
CA SER A 19 4.54 -10.82 -9.19
C SER A 19 5.53 -11.23 -10.28
N GLY A 20 6.16 -10.24 -10.93
CA GLY A 20 7.01 -10.43 -12.09
C GLY A 20 6.24 -10.76 -13.39
N TYR A 21 4.92 -10.58 -13.41
CA TYR A 21 4.06 -10.90 -14.55
C TYR A 21 3.77 -9.72 -15.49
N ALA A 22 4.23 -8.51 -15.17
CA ALA A 22 4.12 -7.40 -16.12
C ALA A 22 4.98 -7.67 -17.36
N THR A 23 4.58 -7.13 -18.52
CA THR A 23 5.40 -7.21 -19.74
C THR A 23 6.65 -6.32 -19.63
N LEU A 24 7.64 -6.50 -20.48
CA LEU A 24 8.89 -5.71 -20.44
C LEU A 24 8.63 -4.21 -20.68
N ASP A 25 7.58 -3.87 -21.44
CA ASP A 25 7.14 -2.49 -21.70
C ASP A 25 6.13 -1.96 -20.66
N GLY A 26 5.89 -2.71 -19.59
CA GLY A 26 5.10 -2.30 -18.41
C GLY A 26 3.60 -2.51 -18.55
N PHE A 27 3.12 -3.19 -19.58
CA PHE A 27 1.69 -3.50 -19.68
C PHE A 27 1.29 -4.69 -18.82
N VAL A 28 0.03 -4.68 -18.42
CA VAL A 28 -0.63 -5.85 -17.83
C VAL A 28 -1.22 -6.73 -18.93
N ASP A 29 -1.10 -8.05 -18.78
CA ASP A 29 -1.60 -9.05 -19.72
C ASP A 29 -2.38 -10.16 -19.01
N GLU A 30 -2.69 -11.25 -19.72
CA GLU A 30 -3.49 -12.36 -19.18
C GLU A 30 -2.81 -13.04 -17.96
N ALA A 31 -1.49 -13.06 -17.88
CA ALA A 31 -0.78 -13.64 -16.72
C ALA A 31 -1.06 -12.82 -15.46
N LEU A 32 -0.98 -11.48 -15.58
CA LEU A 32 -1.25 -10.59 -14.45
C LEU A 32 -2.76 -10.49 -14.13
N PHE A 33 -3.64 -10.56 -15.14
CA PHE A 33 -5.09 -10.66 -14.91
C PHE A 33 -5.42 -11.89 -14.08
N ASN A 34 -4.92 -13.06 -14.47
CA ASN A 34 -5.13 -14.30 -13.74
C ASN A 34 -4.54 -14.26 -12.34
N HIS A 35 -3.39 -13.60 -12.17
CA HIS A 35 -2.75 -13.42 -10.88
C HIS A 35 -3.69 -12.69 -9.90
N TYR A 36 -4.27 -11.55 -10.26
CA TYR A 36 -5.18 -10.83 -9.34
C TYR A 36 -6.56 -11.48 -9.25
N LEU A 37 -7.06 -12.06 -10.35
CA LEU A 37 -8.37 -12.70 -10.40
C LEU A 37 -8.46 -13.89 -9.42
N GLN A 38 -7.42 -14.72 -9.30
CA GLN A 38 -7.45 -15.86 -8.38
C GLN A 38 -7.65 -15.45 -6.90
N TYR A 39 -7.09 -14.30 -6.47
CA TYR A 39 -7.29 -13.79 -5.10
C TYR A 39 -8.68 -13.19 -4.93
N ALA A 40 -9.19 -12.49 -5.94
CA ALA A 40 -10.55 -11.98 -5.93
C ALA A 40 -11.57 -13.13 -5.85
N GLN A 41 -11.41 -14.18 -6.65
CA GLN A 41 -12.20 -15.41 -6.59
C GLN A 41 -12.06 -16.14 -5.24
N GLY A 42 -10.87 -16.06 -4.62
CA GLY A 42 -10.61 -16.57 -3.29
C GLY A 42 -11.32 -15.80 -2.17
N GLY A 43 -11.94 -14.66 -2.49
CA GLY A 43 -12.76 -13.89 -1.57
C GLY A 43 -12.00 -12.83 -0.75
N VAL A 44 -10.87 -12.33 -1.23
CA VAL A 44 -10.17 -11.20 -0.60
C VAL A 44 -11.04 -9.94 -0.69
N GLY A 45 -11.10 -9.14 0.39
CA GLY A 45 -11.91 -7.92 0.44
C GLY A 45 -11.28 -6.72 -0.25
N LEU A 46 -9.95 -6.62 -0.21
CA LEU A 46 -9.17 -5.56 -0.83
C LEU A 46 -7.86 -6.11 -1.38
N ILE A 47 -7.56 -5.77 -2.62
CA ILE A 47 -6.25 -6.00 -3.24
C ILE A 47 -5.49 -4.69 -3.26
N ILE A 48 -4.23 -4.68 -2.82
CA ILE A 48 -3.26 -3.62 -3.11
C ILE A 48 -2.29 -4.20 -4.13
N THR A 49 -2.19 -3.57 -5.31
CA THR A 49 -1.32 -4.07 -6.38
C THR A 49 0.16 -3.99 -6.00
N GLU A 50 0.99 -4.78 -6.65
CA GLU A 50 2.43 -4.55 -6.67
C GLU A 50 2.77 -3.10 -7.08
N PRO A 51 4.00 -2.61 -6.76
CA PRO A 51 4.40 -1.24 -7.11
C PRO A 51 4.32 -0.95 -8.60
N VAL A 52 3.64 0.17 -8.93
CA VAL A 52 3.38 0.63 -10.30
C VAL A 52 4.16 1.90 -10.59
N ARG A 53 4.94 1.91 -11.65
CA ARG A 53 5.84 3.01 -12.00
C ARG A 53 5.09 4.21 -12.58
N VAL A 54 5.32 5.38 -11.95
CA VAL A 54 4.75 6.67 -12.41
C VAL A 54 5.63 7.42 -13.40
N VAL A 55 6.87 6.94 -13.60
CA VAL A 55 7.83 7.45 -14.59
C VAL A 55 8.30 6.32 -15.50
N PRO A 56 8.62 6.59 -16.77
CA PRO A 56 9.19 5.59 -17.66
C PRO A 56 10.56 5.11 -17.16
N PRO A 57 10.96 3.89 -17.48
CA PRO A 57 12.29 3.39 -17.15
C PRO A 57 13.36 4.24 -17.85
N GLN A 58 14.44 4.54 -17.14
CA GLN A 58 15.56 5.32 -17.66
C GLN A 58 16.59 4.44 -18.38
N GLU A 59 16.64 3.16 -18.04
CA GLU A 59 17.55 2.17 -18.61
C GLU A 59 16.80 0.87 -18.91
N GLU A 60 17.41 0.00 -19.71
CA GLU A 60 16.87 -1.33 -20.02
C GLU A 60 16.70 -2.13 -18.72
N GLN A 61 15.45 -2.38 -18.34
CA GLN A 61 15.15 -2.99 -17.04
C GLN A 61 15.30 -4.51 -17.11
N THR A 62 16.01 -5.07 -16.15
CA THR A 62 16.10 -6.52 -15.94
C THR A 62 14.90 -7.11 -15.19
N ARG A 63 14.03 -6.25 -14.62
CA ARG A 63 12.81 -6.64 -13.90
C ARG A 63 11.59 -5.96 -14.51
N THR A 64 10.51 -6.70 -14.64
CA THR A 64 9.24 -6.19 -15.14
C THR A 64 8.53 -5.39 -14.04
N HIS A 65 7.95 -4.25 -14.39
CA HIS A 65 7.13 -3.43 -13.51
C HIS A 65 5.91 -2.95 -14.29
N ILE A 66 4.76 -2.89 -13.64
CA ILE A 66 3.57 -2.27 -14.21
C ILE A 66 3.86 -0.77 -14.39
N GLY A 67 3.53 -0.22 -15.57
CA GLY A 67 3.63 1.20 -15.87
C GLY A 67 2.29 1.93 -15.73
N LEU A 68 2.34 3.21 -15.31
CA LEU A 68 1.19 4.14 -15.36
C LEU A 68 1.65 5.57 -15.71
N TYR A 69 2.76 5.69 -16.40
CA TYR A 69 3.32 6.96 -16.85
C TYR A 69 2.71 7.49 -18.17
N SER A 70 1.81 6.72 -18.81
CA SER A 70 1.12 7.07 -20.06
C SER A 70 -0.34 6.62 -20.01
N ASP A 71 -1.20 7.33 -20.75
CA ASP A 71 -2.61 6.98 -20.91
C ASP A 71 -2.82 5.64 -21.65
N ALA A 72 -1.80 5.19 -22.40
CA ALA A 72 -1.81 3.90 -23.10
C ALA A 72 -2.03 2.69 -22.17
N PHE A 73 -1.69 2.82 -20.87
CA PHE A 73 -1.88 1.76 -19.88
C PHE A 73 -3.33 1.62 -19.40
N ILE A 74 -4.15 2.69 -19.52
CA ILE A 74 -5.51 2.74 -18.95
C ILE A 74 -6.40 1.59 -19.44
N PRO A 75 -6.48 1.25 -20.75
CA PRO A 75 -7.44 0.25 -21.22
C PRO A 75 -7.23 -1.14 -20.63
N ARG A 76 -5.97 -1.59 -20.53
CA ARG A 76 -5.64 -2.91 -19.98
C ARG A 76 -5.80 -2.95 -18.45
N LEU A 77 -5.41 -1.87 -17.76
CA LEU A 77 -5.64 -1.74 -16.32
C LEU A 77 -7.13 -1.73 -15.98
N ARG A 78 -7.96 -1.05 -16.80
CA ARG A 78 -9.43 -1.08 -16.64
C ARG A 78 -9.96 -2.49 -16.73
N ARG A 79 -9.55 -3.27 -17.76
CA ARG A 79 -9.97 -4.68 -17.89
C ARG A 79 -9.61 -5.49 -16.63
N MET A 80 -8.41 -5.32 -16.09
CA MET A 80 -8.00 -5.98 -14.85
C MET A 80 -8.90 -5.59 -13.68
N VAL A 81 -9.19 -4.29 -13.52
CA VAL A 81 -10.09 -3.78 -12.47
C VAL A 81 -11.49 -4.35 -12.62
N ASP A 82 -12.04 -4.39 -13.83
CA ASP A 82 -13.38 -4.92 -14.11
C ASP A 82 -13.47 -6.41 -13.71
N LEU A 83 -12.47 -7.23 -14.07
CA LEU A 83 -12.41 -8.64 -13.67
C LEU A 83 -12.38 -8.84 -12.15
N VAL A 84 -11.65 -7.99 -11.43
CA VAL A 84 -11.61 -8.02 -9.96
C VAL A 84 -12.94 -7.57 -9.36
N HIS A 85 -13.55 -6.52 -9.92
CA HIS A 85 -14.85 -6.02 -9.45
C HIS A 85 -16.01 -7.01 -9.69
N GLU A 86 -15.96 -7.81 -10.76
CA GLU A 86 -16.93 -8.91 -11.00
C GLU A 86 -16.95 -9.92 -9.84
N GLN A 87 -15.89 -10.03 -9.08
CA GLN A 87 -15.79 -10.85 -7.88
C GLN A 87 -16.14 -10.09 -6.59
N GLU A 88 -16.72 -8.89 -6.69
CA GLU A 88 -17.05 -7.99 -5.57
C GLU A 88 -15.85 -7.59 -4.70
N THR A 89 -14.62 -7.76 -5.18
CA THR A 89 -13.37 -7.38 -4.52
C THR A 89 -13.00 -5.95 -4.89
N ARG A 90 -12.48 -5.17 -3.92
CA ARG A 90 -11.93 -3.84 -4.17
C ARG A 90 -10.45 -3.91 -4.52
N ILE A 91 -9.99 -2.96 -5.35
CA ILE A 91 -8.59 -2.92 -5.78
C ILE A 91 -8.04 -1.50 -5.71
N CYS A 92 -6.92 -1.34 -5.00
CA CYS A 92 -6.12 -0.13 -4.94
C CYS A 92 -4.81 -0.35 -5.68
N ILE A 93 -4.35 0.70 -6.37
CA ILE A 93 -3.05 0.69 -7.04
C ILE A 93 -1.99 1.33 -6.16
N LEU A 94 -0.85 0.67 -5.97
CA LEU A 94 0.29 1.25 -5.27
C LEU A 94 1.20 1.96 -6.28
N LEU A 95 1.29 3.28 -6.16
CA LEU A 95 2.14 4.11 -7.02
C LEU A 95 3.55 4.22 -6.44
N ASP A 96 4.54 4.06 -7.30
CA ASP A 96 5.95 4.09 -6.94
C ASP A 96 6.82 4.76 -8.01
N ALA A 97 8.00 5.21 -7.57
CA ALA A 97 9.07 5.69 -8.42
C ALA A 97 10.43 5.21 -7.86
N PRO A 98 11.44 5.02 -8.73
CA PRO A 98 12.75 4.54 -8.30
C PRO A 98 13.40 5.43 -7.23
N SER A 99 14.05 4.81 -6.24
CA SER A 99 14.72 5.51 -5.12
C SER A 99 15.77 6.54 -5.56
N PRO A 100 16.56 6.37 -6.66
CA PRO A 100 17.52 7.39 -7.08
C PRO A 100 16.89 8.75 -7.41
N LEU A 101 15.59 8.80 -7.76
CA LEU A 101 14.89 10.08 -7.98
C LEU A 101 14.74 10.93 -6.72
N ALA A 102 14.97 10.36 -5.54
CA ALA A 102 15.03 11.13 -4.28
C ALA A 102 16.23 12.09 -4.21
N GLU A 103 17.26 11.88 -5.03
CA GLU A 103 18.46 12.73 -5.09
C GLU A 103 18.28 13.94 -6.02
N GLY A 104 17.20 13.98 -6.80
CA GLY A 104 16.86 15.08 -7.69
C GLY A 104 16.77 16.43 -6.98
N ASN A 105 17.00 17.53 -7.70
CA ASN A 105 16.83 18.88 -7.16
C ASN A 105 15.34 19.18 -6.86
N GLU A 106 15.05 20.30 -6.18
CA GLU A 106 13.68 20.66 -5.78
C GLU A 106 12.71 20.77 -6.96
N GLY A 107 13.16 21.22 -8.14
CA GLY A 107 12.35 21.30 -9.36
C GLY A 107 11.99 19.91 -9.89
N GLU A 108 12.96 19.01 -9.90
CA GLU A 108 12.75 17.60 -10.32
C GLU A 108 11.79 16.87 -9.37
N LEU A 109 11.89 17.11 -8.06
CA LEU A 109 10.95 16.53 -7.09
C LEU A 109 9.53 17.07 -7.24
N ARG A 110 9.36 18.36 -7.61
CA ARG A 110 8.04 18.92 -7.94
C ARG A 110 7.46 18.27 -9.20
N THR A 111 8.27 18.12 -10.25
CA THR A 111 7.86 17.41 -11.47
C THR A 111 7.50 15.95 -11.16
N LEU A 112 8.24 15.30 -10.26
CA LEU A 112 7.91 13.94 -9.82
C LEU A 112 6.56 13.90 -9.10
N ALA A 113 6.21 14.91 -8.26
CA ALA A 113 4.89 15.00 -7.65
C ALA A 113 3.78 15.07 -8.72
N GLU A 114 3.99 15.83 -9.80
CA GLU A 114 3.05 15.91 -10.93
C GLU A 114 2.87 14.55 -11.61
N HIS A 115 3.95 13.77 -11.80
CA HIS A 115 3.87 12.41 -12.34
C HIS A 115 3.02 11.50 -11.45
N PHE A 116 3.17 11.55 -10.12
CA PHE A 116 2.31 10.81 -9.19
C PHE A 116 0.84 11.23 -9.30
N LEU A 117 0.56 12.53 -9.40
CA LEU A 117 -0.81 13.04 -9.55
C LEU A 117 -1.44 12.61 -10.88
N LEU A 118 -0.69 12.68 -11.99
CA LEU A 118 -1.15 12.19 -13.30
C LEU A 118 -1.39 10.68 -13.29
N ALA A 119 -0.51 9.90 -12.65
CA ALA A 119 -0.71 8.47 -12.49
C ALA A 119 -1.95 8.16 -11.63
N ALA A 120 -2.18 8.89 -10.56
CA ALA A 120 -3.38 8.77 -9.74
C ALA A 120 -4.67 9.11 -10.50
N TRP A 121 -4.62 10.12 -11.39
CA TRP A 121 -5.74 10.41 -12.30
C TRP A 121 -6.00 9.26 -13.28
N ARG A 122 -4.94 8.67 -13.88
CA ARG A 122 -5.05 7.48 -14.74
C ARG A 122 -5.63 6.27 -13.99
N ALA A 123 -5.25 6.09 -12.73
CA ALA A 123 -5.83 5.06 -11.88
C ALA A 123 -7.35 5.25 -11.69
N LEU A 124 -7.79 6.49 -11.43
CA LEU A 124 -9.22 6.81 -11.39
C LEU A 124 -9.90 6.53 -12.72
N ALA A 125 -9.28 6.92 -13.85
CA ALA A 125 -9.79 6.65 -15.19
C ALA A 125 -9.87 5.16 -15.50
N ALA A 126 -8.94 4.35 -14.99
CA ALA A 126 -8.95 2.90 -15.11
C ALA A 126 -9.98 2.22 -14.18
N GLY A 127 -10.59 2.94 -13.24
CA GLY A 127 -11.64 2.40 -12.36
C GLY A 127 -11.16 1.88 -11.00
N PHE A 128 -9.89 2.08 -10.63
CA PHE A 128 -9.40 1.68 -9.30
C PHE A 128 -10.20 2.33 -8.17
N ASP A 129 -10.37 1.61 -7.06
CA ASP A 129 -11.07 2.10 -5.87
C ASP A 129 -10.22 3.05 -5.01
N GLY A 130 -8.90 3.01 -5.18
CA GLY A 130 -7.96 3.84 -4.44
C GLY A 130 -6.55 3.83 -4.99
N VAL A 131 -5.75 4.74 -4.44
CA VAL A 131 -4.30 4.86 -4.67
C VAL A 131 -3.60 4.69 -3.34
N VAL A 132 -2.52 3.93 -3.31
CA VAL A 132 -1.63 3.78 -2.16
C VAL A 132 -0.27 4.40 -2.48
N LEU A 133 0.23 5.23 -1.58
CA LEU A 133 1.62 5.68 -1.58
C LEU A 133 2.37 4.92 -0.50
N SER A 134 3.59 4.48 -0.79
CA SER A 134 4.36 3.65 0.14
C SER A 134 5.67 4.32 0.55
N THR A 135 5.92 4.38 1.85
CA THR A 135 7.23 4.70 2.42
C THR A 135 8.00 3.44 2.85
N ALA A 136 7.57 2.29 2.32
CA ALA A 136 8.22 1.00 2.51
C ALA A 136 8.80 0.45 1.21
N ASP A 137 8.87 -0.56 0.73
CA ASP A 137 9.06 -1.20 -0.58
C ASP A 137 10.25 -0.69 -1.44
N GLY A 138 11.15 0.13 -0.89
CA GLY A 138 12.42 0.53 -1.56
C GLY A 138 12.31 1.69 -2.56
N GLY A 139 11.17 2.38 -2.64
CA GLY A 139 10.94 3.48 -3.60
C GLY A 139 11.39 4.86 -3.10
N VAL A 140 11.06 5.88 -3.92
CA VAL A 140 11.44 7.27 -3.67
C VAL A 140 10.96 7.81 -2.32
N PHE A 141 9.72 7.47 -1.91
CA PHE A 141 9.18 7.97 -0.65
C PHE A 141 9.86 7.33 0.57
N GLN A 142 10.25 6.05 0.50
CA GLN A 142 11.03 5.45 1.58
C GLN A 142 12.37 6.17 1.75
N THR A 143 13.06 6.45 0.64
CA THR A 143 14.33 7.18 0.67
C THR A 143 14.17 8.58 1.26
N LEU A 144 13.11 9.30 0.89
CA LEU A 144 12.88 10.66 1.40
C LEU A 144 12.43 10.68 2.87
N VAL A 145 11.60 9.74 3.30
CA VAL A 145 10.99 9.77 4.64
C VAL A 145 11.92 9.21 5.71
N SER A 146 12.73 8.19 5.38
CA SER A 146 13.67 7.59 6.34
C SER A 146 14.81 8.55 6.70
N PRO A 147 15.06 8.83 7.99
CA PRO A 147 16.21 9.62 8.42
C PRO A 147 17.55 8.92 8.15
N LEU A 148 17.55 7.60 7.99
CA LEU A 148 18.75 6.81 7.67
C LEU A 148 19.15 6.91 6.19
N ARG A 149 18.21 7.25 5.31
CA ARG A 149 18.37 7.27 3.85
C ARG A 149 18.39 8.70 3.29
N ASN A 150 17.68 9.62 3.93
CA ASN A 150 17.58 11.01 3.50
C ASN A 150 18.69 11.87 4.10
N HIS A 151 19.69 12.17 3.29
CA HIS A 151 20.83 13.03 3.66
C HIS A 151 20.69 14.45 3.09
N ARG A 152 19.51 14.87 2.68
CA ARG A 152 19.25 16.20 2.08
C ARG A 152 19.28 17.31 3.11
N TYR A 153 19.72 18.50 2.65
CA TYR A 153 19.80 19.73 3.45
C TYR A 153 18.83 20.82 2.99
N ASP A 154 18.01 20.55 1.98
CA ASP A 154 17.00 21.44 1.43
C ASP A 154 15.60 21.24 2.05
N ALA A 155 14.56 21.77 1.38
CA ALA A 155 13.16 21.67 1.81
C ALA A 155 12.59 20.22 1.89
N TYR A 156 13.29 19.24 1.32
CA TYR A 156 12.89 17.83 1.31
C TYR A 156 13.72 16.95 2.28
N GLY A 157 14.48 17.57 3.20
CA GLY A 157 15.32 16.86 4.14
C GLY A 157 15.27 17.41 5.57
N ARG A 158 16.27 17.08 6.39
CA ARG A 158 16.57 17.56 7.75
C ARG A 158 15.48 17.24 8.80
N THR A 159 14.29 17.80 8.67
CA THR A 159 13.18 17.66 9.62
C THR A 159 12.16 16.63 9.13
N ILE A 160 11.29 16.16 10.01
CA ILE A 160 10.19 15.27 9.63
C ILE A 160 9.26 15.93 8.60
N GLU A 161 9.04 17.26 8.72
CA GLU A 161 8.24 18.04 7.78
C GLU A 161 8.88 18.05 6.39
N GLY A 162 10.19 18.29 6.31
CA GLY A 162 10.95 18.27 5.05
C GLY A 162 10.94 16.88 4.41
N ARG A 163 11.22 15.84 5.17
CA ARG A 163 11.19 14.47 4.65
C ARG A 163 9.82 14.02 4.15
N LEU A 164 8.76 14.56 4.72
CA LEU A 164 7.38 14.29 4.29
C LEU A 164 6.87 15.23 3.18
N HIS A 165 7.64 16.26 2.79
CA HIS A 165 7.17 17.29 1.88
C HIS A 165 6.60 16.69 0.58
N LEU A 166 7.34 15.81 -0.09
CA LEU A 166 6.90 15.21 -1.35
C LEU A 166 5.65 14.32 -1.18
N PRO A 167 5.62 13.31 -0.30
CA PRO A 167 4.43 12.48 -0.16
C PRO A 167 3.19 13.25 0.29
N LEU A 168 3.32 14.25 1.17
CA LEU A 168 2.18 15.08 1.59
C LEU A 168 1.64 15.94 0.46
N MET A 169 2.51 16.56 -0.36
CA MET A 169 2.13 17.31 -1.57
C MET A 169 1.29 16.44 -2.52
N VAL A 170 1.69 15.19 -2.73
CA VAL A 170 0.94 14.25 -3.58
C VAL A 170 -0.42 13.88 -2.95
N ILE A 171 -0.47 13.58 -1.64
CA ILE A 171 -1.72 13.26 -0.94
C ILE A 171 -2.70 14.45 -1.00
N GLU A 172 -2.24 15.67 -0.75
CA GLU A 172 -3.06 16.89 -0.82
C GLU A 172 -3.61 17.12 -2.22
N GLY A 173 -2.78 16.96 -3.26
CA GLY A 173 -3.20 17.04 -4.65
C GLY A 173 -4.27 15.99 -5.00
N MET A 174 -4.08 14.74 -4.60
CA MET A 174 -5.07 13.68 -4.79
C MET A 174 -6.39 14.00 -4.08
N ARG A 175 -6.33 14.47 -2.82
CA ARG A 175 -7.52 14.89 -2.07
C ARG A 175 -8.31 15.98 -2.81
N GLN A 176 -7.61 17.00 -3.35
CA GLN A 176 -8.24 18.08 -4.11
C GLN A 176 -8.90 17.56 -5.39
N TRP A 177 -8.24 16.67 -6.14
CA TRP A 177 -8.74 16.16 -7.43
C TRP A 177 -9.87 15.15 -7.28
N PHE A 178 -9.80 14.29 -6.26
CA PHE A 178 -10.74 13.17 -6.13
C PHE A 178 -11.96 13.49 -5.25
N GLY A 179 -11.87 14.47 -4.35
CA GLY A 179 -13.00 14.88 -3.52
C GLY A 179 -13.67 13.73 -2.76
N GLY A 180 -12.90 12.75 -2.29
CA GLY A 180 -13.39 11.58 -1.56
C GLY A 180 -14.00 10.45 -2.44
N ARG A 181 -13.81 10.49 -3.77
CA ARG A 181 -14.24 9.42 -4.70
C ARG A 181 -13.35 8.19 -4.68
N MET A 182 -12.11 8.32 -4.23
CA MET A 182 -11.12 7.25 -4.13
C MET A 182 -10.58 7.13 -2.71
N MET A 183 -10.18 5.93 -2.32
CA MET A 183 -9.35 5.73 -1.14
C MET A 183 -7.96 6.30 -1.40
N ILE A 184 -7.40 7.00 -0.42
CA ILE A 184 -6.00 7.44 -0.42
C ILE A 184 -5.32 6.68 0.71
N GLY A 185 -4.64 5.59 0.35
CA GLY A 185 -3.87 4.77 1.27
C GLY A 185 -2.46 5.32 1.48
N PHE A 186 -1.97 5.20 2.69
CA PHE A 186 -0.59 5.52 3.02
C PHE A 186 0.04 4.36 3.78
N ARG A 187 0.98 3.67 3.10
CA ARG A 187 1.76 2.57 3.66
C ARG A 187 3.01 3.15 4.30
N LEU A 188 3.18 2.94 5.61
CA LEU A 188 4.25 3.54 6.37
C LEU A 188 5.02 2.50 7.21
N ILE A 189 6.33 2.72 7.31
CA ILE A 189 7.20 2.02 8.26
C ILE A 189 6.94 2.61 9.65
N ALA A 190 6.53 1.75 10.58
CA ALA A 190 6.28 2.14 11.96
C ALA A 190 7.54 2.05 12.83
N ASP A 191 8.50 1.22 12.45
CA ASP A 191 9.81 1.12 13.09
C ASP A 191 10.84 0.60 12.09
N GLU A 192 12.01 1.20 12.02
CA GLU A 192 13.15 0.74 11.21
C GLU A 192 14.09 -0.18 12.01
N PHE A 193 13.83 -0.36 13.31
CA PHE A 193 14.63 -1.16 14.23
C PHE A 193 16.14 -0.86 14.16
N ALA A 194 16.50 0.38 13.85
CA ALA A 194 17.87 0.84 13.69
C ALA A 194 18.09 2.17 14.44
N VAL A 195 19.28 2.35 15.00
CA VAL A 195 19.64 3.59 15.70
C VAL A 195 19.57 4.77 14.74
N GLY A 196 18.81 5.80 15.10
CA GLY A 196 18.58 6.99 14.27
C GLY A 196 17.54 6.80 13.17
N GLY A 197 16.92 5.61 13.05
CA GLY A 197 15.81 5.34 12.16
C GLY A 197 14.47 5.83 12.67
N ILE A 198 13.43 5.59 11.87
CA ILE A 198 12.03 5.85 12.26
C ILE A 198 11.67 4.99 13.47
N THR A 199 11.10 5.62 14.49
CA THR A 199 10.53 4.97 15.66
C THR A 199 9.00 5.00 15.60
N LEU A 200 8.31 4.20 16.43
CA LEU A 200 6.85 4.26 16.54
C LEU A 200 6.35 5.68 16.89
N GLN A 201 7.12 6.47 17.64
CA GLN A 201 6.75 7.87 17.92
C GLN A 201 6.79 8.73 16.65
N ASP A 202 7.83 8.58 15.82
CA ASP A 202 7.92 9.27 14.53
C ASP A 202 6.79 8.82 13.59
N ALA A 203 6.54 7.52 13.54
CA ALA A 203 5.47 6.95 12.70
C ALA A 203 4.08 7.49 13.07
N ARG A 204 3.79 7.70 14.35
CA ARG A 204 2.56 8.38 14.79
C ARG A 204 2.48 9.81 14.26
N ALA A 205 3.57 10.55 14.34
CA ALA A 205 3.65 11.92 13.83
C ALA A 205 3.51 11.95 12.28
N ILE A 206 4.09 10.98 11.57
CA ILE A 206 3.95 10.77 10.12
C ILE A 206 2.48 10.47 9.78
N ALA A 207 1.88 9.50 10.45
CA ALA A 207 0.48 9.09 10.22
C ALA A 207 -0.51 10.26 10.41
N VAL A 208 -0.36 11.03 11.48
CA VAL A 208 -1.20 12.23 11.74
C VAL A 208 -1.08 13.24 10.60
N ARG A 209 0.13 13.49 10.07
CA ARG A 209 0.34 14.41 8.95
C ARG A 209 -0.27 13.87 7.65
N ALA A 210 -0.09 12.59 7.36
CA ALA A 210 -0.69 11.96 6.18
C ALA A 210 -2.22 12.05 6.19
N VAL A 211 -2.85 11.77 7.35
CA VAL A 211 -4.32 11.87 7.52
C VAL A 211 -4.80 13.31 7.36
N ARG A 212 -4.11 14.29 7.95
CA ARG A 212 -4.44 15.71 7.77
C ARG A 212 -4.33 16.16 6.31
N ALA A 213 -3.35 15.66 5.58
CA ALA A 213 -3.20 15.90 4.15
C ALA A 213 -4.33 15.26 3.33
N GLY A 214 -4.92 14.15 3.80
CA GLY A 214 -6.06 13.53 3.12
C GLY A 214 -6.01 12.00 3.01
N ALA A 215 -5.05 11.31 3.64
CA ALA A 215 -5.05 9.86 3.68
C ALA A 215 -6.30 9.34 4.41
N THR A 216 -6.94 8.34 3.83
CA THR A 216 -8.19 7.73 4.32
C THR A 216 -8.01 6.30 4.80
N LEU A 217 -6.82 5.75 4.64
CA LEU A 217 -6.44 4.39 5.02
C LEU A 217 -4.95 4.37 5.33
N LEU A 218 -4.57 3.76 6.45
CA LEU A 218 -3.18 3.56 6.84
C LEU A 218 -2.83 2.06 6.73
N ASP A 219 -1.71 1.76 6.10
CA ASP A 219 -1.14 0.42 6.05
C ASP A 219 0.19 0.44 6.82
N VAL A 220 0.24 -0.30 7.93
CA VAL A 220 1.35 -0.25 8.88
C VAL A 220 2.23 -1.47 8.73
N THR A 221 3.49 -1.22 8.43
CA THR A 221 4.53 -2.23 8.34
C THR A 221 5.77 -1.81 9.15
N ALA A 222 6.79 -2.63 9.14
CA ALA A 222 8.09 -2.31 9.74
C ALA A 222 9.21 -2.78 8.82
N GLU A 223 10.32 -2.08 8.83
CA GLU A 223 11.50 -2.51 8.11
C GLU A 223 12.27 -3.52 8.94
N THR A 224 12.52 -4.69 8.35
CA THR A 224 13.30 -5.73 9.01
C THR A 224 14.49 -6.08 8.12
N THR A 225 15.69 -5.75 8.58
CA THR A 225 16.90 -6.25 7.95
C THR A 225 17.22 -7.65 8.47
N PRO A 226 18.02 -8.45 7.75
CA PRO A 226 18.47 -9.75 8.25
C PRO A 226 19.15 -9.67 9.62
N ASP A 227 19.81 -8.53 9.91
CA ASP A 227 20.53 -8.27 11.15
C ASP A 227 19.66 -7.57 12.22
N ALA A 228 18.40 -7.27 11.93
CA ALA A 228 17.51 -6.65 12.91
C ALA A 228 17.22 -7.65 14.05
N PRO A 229 17.43 -7.26 15.32
CA PRO A 229 17.28 -8.14 16.48
C PRO A 229 15.80 -8.39 16.84
N VAL A 230 14.92 -8.46 15.83
CA VAL A 230 13.47 -8.61 16.03
C VAL A 230 13.06 -10.04 15.76
N ALA A 231 12.57 -10.70 16.80
CA ALA A 231 11.93 -12.00 16.65
C ALA A 231 10.61 -11.85 15.89
N ARG A 232 10.51 -12.51 14.74
CA ARG A 232 9.30 -12.51 13.92
C ARG A 232 8.46 -13.74 14.27
N PHE A 233 7.33 -13.49 14.89
CA PHE A 233 6.32 -14.49 15.27
C PHE A 233 4.94 -14.05 14.75
N PRO A 234 3.93 -14.91 14.67
CA PRO A 234 2.59 -14.53 14.26
C PRO A 234 2.07 -13.32 15.05
N GLY A 235 1.68 -12.25 14.35
CA GLY A 235 1.21 -11.00 14.95
C GLY A 235 2.30 -10.01 15.40
N TRP A 236 3.60 -10.28 15.15
CA TRP A 236 4.71 -9.46 15.66
C TRP A 236 4.61 -7.95 15.32
N CYS A 237 3.99 -7.58 14.21
CA CYS A 237 3.84 -6.18 13.76
C CYS A 237 2.55 -5.52 14.30
N ILE A 238 1.61 -6.29 14.87
CA ILE A 238 0.34 -5.78 15.37
C ILE A 238 0.50 -4.72 16.49
N PRO A 239 1.43 -4.84 17.45
CA PRO A 239 1.63 -3.79 18.46
C PRO A 239 1.98 -2.42 17.86
N LEU A 240 2.69 -2.37 16.74
CA LEU A 240 3.02 -1.13 16.02
C LEU A 240 1.76 -0.55 15.36
N ALA A 241 1.00 -1.36 14.64
CA ALA A 241 -0.26 -0.95 14.01
C ALA A 241 -1.28 -0.46 15.07
N HIS A 242 -1.45 -1.20 16.17
CA HIS A 242 -2.28 -0.81 17.31
C HIS A 242 -1.82 0.52 17.93
N GLY A 243 -0.50 0.71 18.06
CA GLY A 243 0.08 1.94 18.56
C GLY A 243 -0.25 3.17 17.71
N ILE A 244 -0.44 3.01 16.40
CA ILE A 244 -0.91 4.06 15.47
C ILE A 244 -2.44 4.20 15.56
N LYS A 245 -3.19 3.09 15.54
CA LYS A 245 -4.65 3.05 15.62
C LYS A 245 -5.18 3.80 16.84
N ARG A 246 -4.55 3.66 18.01
CA ARG A 246 -4.94 4.39 19.24
C ARG A 246 -4.82 5.91 19.11
N PHE A 247 -3.94 6.43 18.26
CA PHE A 247 -3.79 7.86 18.01
C PHE A 247 -4.78 8.39 16.96
N LEU A 248 -5.27 7.52 16.09
CA LEU A 248 -6.15 7.84 14.96
C LEU A 248 -7.33 6.85 14.93
N PRO A 249 -8.19 6.84 15.96
CA PRO A 249 -9.22 5.81 16.12
C PRO A 249 -10.25 5.80 14.98
N ASP A 250 -10.49 6.94 14.34
CA ASP A 250 -11.46 7.08 13.25
C ASP A 250 -10.90 6.71 11.86
N VAL A 251 -9.58 6.48 11.75
CA VAL A 251 -8.95 6.13 10.49
C VAL A 251 -8.73 4.62 10.42
N PRO A 252 -9.18 3.95 9.36
CA PRO A 252 -8.91 2.53 9.15
C PRO A 252 -7.41 2.24 9.09
N VAL A 253 -6.99 1.21 9.84
CA VAL A 253 -5.61 0.74 9.91
C VAL A 253 -5.52 -0.71 9.48
N ILE A 254 -4.64 -0.98 8.53
CA ILE A 254 -4.24 -2.33 8.12
C ILE A 254 -3.04 -2.74 8.98
N GLY A 255 -3.12 -3.92 9.59
CA GLY A 255 -2.01 -4.57 10.28
C GLY A 255 -1.53 -5.81 9.54
N SER A 256 -0.24 -6.11 9.68
CA SER A 256 0.43 -7.26 9.06
C SER A 256 1.26 -8.04 10.08
N GLY A 257 2.02 -9.04 9.63
CA GLY A 257 2.97 -9.79 10.46
C GLY A 257 2.55 -11.23 10.71
N PHE A 258 2.55 -12.07 9.65
CA PHE A 258 2.27 -13.51 9.71
C PHE A 258 0.90 -13.88 10.30
N LEU A 259 -0.15 -13.18 9.87
CA LEU A 259 -1.53 -13.36 10.33
C LEU A 259 -2.27 -14.52 9.62
N GLY A 260 -1.57 -15.56 9.18
CA GLY A 260 -2.15 -16.66 8.40
C GLY A 260 -2.99 -17.66 9.23
N GLU A 261 -3.01 -17.56 10.55
CA GLU A 261 -3.86 -18.35 11.43
C GLU A 261 -5.23 -17.64 11.59
N PRO A 262 -6.38 -18.30 11.23
CA PRO A 262 -7.68 -17.65 11.20
C PRO A 262 -8.14 -17.03 12.53
N TYR A 263 -7.92 -17.69 13.66
CA TYR A 263 -8.30 -17.15 14.97
C TYR A 263 -7.48 -15.92 15.35
N LEU A 264 -6.18 -15.90 15.03
CA LEU A 264 -5.33 -14.76 15.28
C LEU A 264 -5.79 -13.57 14.42
N ALA A 265 -6.01 -13.81 13.11
CA ALA A 265 -6.48 -12.76 12.19
C ALA A 265 -7.83 -12.16 12.63
N ASP A 266 -8.76 -13.01 13.08
CA ASP A 266 -10.06 -12.56 13.59
C ASP A 266 -9.92 -11.83 14.93
N SER A 267 -9.09 -12.32 15.86
CA SER A 267 -8.94 -11.71 17.18
C SER A 267 -8.41 -10.30 17.13
N VAL A 268 -7.35 -10.03 16.33
CA VAL A 268 -6.76 -8.69 16.23
C VAL A 268 -7.69 -7.65 15.61
N VAL A 269 -8.67 -8.09 14.81
CA VAL A 269 -9.73 -7.23 14.28
C VAL A 269 -10.85 -7.03 15.32
N ARG A 270 -11.25 -8.11 16.00
CA ARG A 270 -12.36 -8.10 16.96
C ARG A 270 -12.03 -7.31 18.22
N ASP A 271 -10.79 -7.38 18.70
CA ASP A 271 -10.31 -6.60 19.85
C ASP A 271 -10.02 -5.14 19.52
N GLY A 272 -10.11 -4.75 18.22
CA GLY A 272 -9.88 -3.39 17.75
C GLY A 272 -8.40 -3.01 17.68
N SER A 273 -7.49 -3.96 17.70
CA SER A 273 -6.06 -3.69 17.48
C SER A 273 -5.79 -3.11 16.11
N VAL A 274 -6.51 -3.60 15.09
CA VAL A 274 -6.51 -3.12 13.70
C VAL A 274 -7.92 -3.19 13.10
N ASP A 275 -8.13 -2.56 11.95
CA ASP A 275 -9.41 -2.64 11.23
C ASP A 275 -9.40 -3.68 10.11
N LEU A 276 -8.23 -3.92 9.52
CA LEU A 276 -8.01 -4.89 8.44
C LEU A 276 -6.71 -5.65 8.68
N VAL A 277 -6.65 -6.87 8.18
CA VAL A 277 -5.48 -7.73 8.22
C VAL A 277 -4.90 -7.91 6.83
N MET A 278 -3.61 -7.67 6.70
CA MET A 278 -2.88 -7.90 5.45
C MET A 278 -2.23 -9.27 5.48
N LEU A 279 -2.47 -10.05 4.42
CA LEU A 279 -1.90 -11.37 4.22
C LEU A 279 -0.93 -11.34 3.03
N GLU A 280 0.25 -11.89 3.26
CA GLU A 280 1.35 -11.99 2.29
C GLU A 280 1.47 -13.44 1.80
N HIS A 281 2.46 -14.19 2.31
CA HIS A 281 2.74 -15.58 1.92
C HIS A 281 1.55 -16.52 2.08
N THR A 282 0.66 -16.24 3.01
CA THR A 282 -0.55 -17.06 3.23
C THR A 282 -1.42 -17.07 1.96
N LEU A 283 -1.68 -15.92 1.35
CA LEU A 283 -2.46 -15.83 0.11
C LEU A 283 -1.68 -16.37 -1.10
N LEU A 284 -0.36 -16.14 -1.17
CA LEU A 284 0.45 -16.70 -2.25
C LEU A 284 0.37 -18.24 -2.27
N ASN A 285 0.37 -18.87 -1.09
CA ASN A 285 0.28 -20.33 -0.96
C ASN A 285 -1.16 -20.85 -1.13
N ASN A 286 -2.16 -20.05 -0.75
CA ASN A 286 -3.57 -20.43 -0.84
C ASN A 286 -4.45 -19.21 -1.10
N PRO A 287 -4.74 -18.87 -2.37
CA PRO A 287 -5.65 -17.77 -2.72
C PRO A 287 -7.05 -17.91 -2.11
N GLY A 288 -7.51 -19.15 -1.87
CA GLY A 288 -8.80 -19.45 -1.23
C GLY A 288 -8.81 -19.35 0.31
N TRP A 289 -7.73 -18.88 0.92
CA TRP A 289 -7.64 -18.76 2.39
C TRP A 289 -8.82 -17.98 3.03
N PRO A 290 -9.36 -16.88 2.44
CA PRO A 290 -10.52 -16.19 3.04
C PRO A 290 -11.75 -17.09 3.20
N GLN A 291 -12.03 -17.94 2.22
CA GLN A 291 -13.13 -18.90 2.29
C GLN A 291 -12.88 -19.99 3.34
N LEU A 292 -11.64 -20.49 3.40
CA LEU A 292 -11.21 -21.47 4.41
C LEU A 292 -11.32 -20.86 5.82
N ALA A 293 -10.84 -19.64 6.03
CA ALA A 293 -10.92 -18.96 7.33
C ALA A 293 -12.38 -18.75 7.77
N ARG A 294 -13.26 -18.38 6.83
CA ARG A 294 -14.69 -18.24 7.12
C ARG A 294 -15.31 -19.56 7.55
N ALA A 295 -15.04 -20.65 6.83
CA ALA A 295 -15.53 -21.97 7.18
C ALA A 295 -15.03 -22.44 8.56
N PHE A 296 -13.79 -22.11 8.88
CA PHE A 296 -13.16 -22.47 10.15
C PHE A 296 -13.71 -21.70 11.35
N LEU A 297 -14.01 -20.41 11.16
CA LEU A 297 -14.52 -19.53 12.21
C LEU A 297 -16.05 -19.65 12.41
N MET A 298 -16.79 -20.12 11.39
CA MET A 298 -18.24 -20.24 11.38
C MET A 298 -18.68 -21.62 10.86
N PRO A 299 -18.37 -22.70 11.58
CA PRO A 299 -18.62 -24.06 11.09
C PRO A 299 -20.12 -24.37 10.87
N ASP A 300 -21.03 -23.67 11.57
CA ASP A 300 -22.48 -23.95 11.52
C ASP A 300 -23.24 -23.19 10.41
N THR A 301 -22.54 -22.40 9.57
CA THR A 301 -23.18 -21.58 8.50
C THR A 301 -23.11 -22.23 7.11
N ILE A 302 -22.59 -23.47 7.01
CA ILE A 302 -22.50 -24.26 5.78
C ILE A 302 -23.51 -25.42 5.89
N GLY A 303 -24.76 -25.11 5.66
CA GLY A 303 -25.88 -26.03 5.55
C GLY A 303 -26.59 -25.82 4.21
#